data_fd9c491e00a569f4ef22e0385552b396
#
_entry.id   fd9c491e00a569f4ef22e0385552b396
#
_cell.length_a   1.000
_cell.length_b   1.000
_cell.length_c   1.000
_cell.angle_alpha   90.00
_cell.angle_beta   90.00
_cell.angle_gamma   90.00
#
_symmetry.space_group_name_H-M   'P 1'
#
loop_
_entity.id
_entity.type
_entity.pdbx_description
1 polymer ?
#
loop_
_entity_poly.entity_id
_entity_poly.type
_entity_poly.pdbx_seq_one_letter_code
_entity_poly.pdbx_strand_id
1 'polypeptide(L)'
;MKIVLLVVGKTVESYFIQGIEEYSKRLAHYVPFEIAVIPELRNTKSLSTDQQKEREADFILKSFLPGDYIVLLDEHGKEFTSTQFASYLEKKMSNVAKRLIFVIGGPYGFSQRIYNAAQEKISLSKMTFSHQMIRLIFTCLLYTSDA
;
A
#
# COMPACT_ATOMS: atom_id res chain seq x y z
N MET A 1 14.87 -7.81 -5.27
CA MET A 1 13.77 -7.33 -4.41
C MET A 1 12.66 -6.75 -5.28
N LYS A 2 11.42 -6.94 -4.94
CA LYS A 2 10.26 -6.43 -5.66
C LYS A 2 9.41 -5.57 -4.72
N ILE A 3 8.95 -4.44 -5.20
CA ILE A 3 8.00 -3.59 -4.44
C ILE A 3 6.58 -3.92 -4.91
N VAL A 4 5.69 -4.18 -3.98
CA VAL A 4 4.27 -4.43 -4.25
C VAL A 4 3.44 -3.41 -3.50
N LEU A 5 2.53 -2.75 -4.21
CA LEU A 5 1.50 -1.92 -3.60
C LEU A 5 0.21 -2.74 -3.59
N LEU A 6 -0.22 -3.14 -2.41
CA LEU A 6 -1.42 -3.93 -2.22
C LEU A 6 -2.59 -3.02 -1.88
N VAL A 7 -3.64 -3.07 -2.68
CA VAL A 7 -4.81 -2.21 -2.53
C VAL A 7 -6.10 -3.03 -2.50
N VAL A 8 -7.13 -2.50 -1.86
CA VAL A 8 -8.44 -3.14 -1.77
C VAL A 8 -9.38 -2.48 -2.79
N GLY A 9 -9.89 -3.30 -3.71
CA GLY A 9 -10.75 -2.84 -4.79
C GLY A 9 -9.98 -2.20 -5.94
N LYS A 10 -10.59 -2.18 -7.10
CA LYS A 10 -9.99 -1.59 -8.31
C LYS A 10 -9.92 -0.07 -8.21
N THR A 11 -8.94 0.51 -8.89
CA THR A 11 -8.93 1.94 -9.16
C THR A 11 -10.02 2.24 -10.18
N VAL A 12 -10.90 3.19 -9.87
CA VAL A 12 -12.14 3.42 -10.63
C VAL A 12 -12.01 4.56 -11.64
N GLU A 13 -11.50 5.72 -11.19
CA GLU A 13 -11.46 6.91 -12.04
C GLU A 13 -10.37 6.80 -13.11
N SER A 14 -10.74 7.09 -14.36
CA SER A 14 -9.80 6.98 -15.48
C SER A 14 -8.55 7.85 -15.32
N TYR A 15 -8.70 9.05 -14.74
CA TYR A 15 -7.56 9.93 -14.51
C TYR A 15 -6.59 9.37 -13.46
N PHE A 16 -7.07 8.63 -12.46
CA PHE A 16 -6.18 7.94 -11.52
C PHE A 16 -5.49 6.75 -12.18
N ILE A 17 -6.24 5.97 -12.96
CA ILE A 17 -5.69 4.81 -13.68
C ILE A 17 -4.56 5.26 -14.60
N GLN A 18 -4.79 6.31 -15.39
CA GLN A 18 -3.78 6.83 -16.31
C GLN A 18 -2.54 7.33 -15.57
N GLY A 19 -2.72 8.08 -14.47
CA GLY A 19 -1.62 8.58 -13.68
C GLY A 19 -0.80 7.47 -13.04
N ILE A 20 -1.47 6.48 -12.48
CA ILE A 20 -0.83 5.32 -11.85
C ILE A 20 -0.03 4.52 -12.89
N GLU A 21 -0.60 4.26 -14.06
CA GLU A 21 0.09 3.57 -15.14
C GLU A 21 1.34 4.30 -15.59
N GLU A 22 1.26 5.61 -15.74
CA GLU A 22 2.38 6.44 -16.16
C GLU A 22 3.54 6.35 -15.17
N TYR A 23 3.28 6.54 -13.88
CA TYR A 23 4.33 6.44 -12.87
C TYR A 23 4.81 5.02 -12.65
N SER A 24 3.94 4.02 -12.78
CA SER A 24 4.35 2.61 -12.71
C SER A 24 5.33 2.24 -13.81
N LYS A 25 5.10 2.71 -15.03
CA LYS A 25 6.02 2.50 -16.15
C LYS A 25 7.38 3.13 -15.90
N ARG A 26 7.40 4.35 -15.38
CA ARG A 26 8.64 5.05 -15.05
C ARG A 26 9.39 4.34 -13.94
N LEU A 27 8.68 3.93 -12.90
CA LEU A 27 9.26 3.24 -11.75
C LEU A 27 9.87 1.90 -12.15
N ALA A 28 9.25 1.18 -13.09
CA ALA A 28 9.71 -0.13 -13.55
C ALA A 28 11.12 -0.12 -14.14
N HIS A 29 11.62 1.03 -14.59
CA HIS A 29 13.01 1.17 -15.05
C HIS A 29 14.04 1.10 -13.92
N TYR A 30 13.61 1.29 -12.68
CA TYR A 30 14.50 1.38 -11.52
C TYR A 30 14.35 0.20 -10.58
N VAL A 31 13.14 -0.33 -10.44
CA VAL A 31 12.85 -1.43 -9.52
C VAL A 31 11.66 -2.23 -10.04
N PRO A 32 11.65 -3.57 -9.87
CA PRO A 32 10.45 -4.36 -10.14
C PRO A 32 9.29 -3.88 -9.25
N PHE A 33 8.19 -3.51 -9.87
CA PHE A 33 7.04 -2.94 -9.19
C PHE A 33 5.75 -3.53 -9.71
N GLU A 34 4.82 -3.80 -8.80
CA GLU A 34 3.50 -4.35 -9.12
C GLU A 34 2.45 -3.74 -8.19
N ILE A 35 1.27 -3.49 -8.73
CA ILE A 35 0.10 -3.17 -7.92
C ILE A 35 -0.78 -4.41 -7.89
N ALA A 36 -0.99 -4.96 -6.69
CA ALA A 36 -1.86 -6.11 -6.47
C ALA A 36 -3.20 -5.64 -5.90
N VAL A 37 -4.28 -6.09 -6.51
CA VAL A 37 -5.63 -5.68 -6.15
C VAL A 37 -6.35 -6.82 -5.45
N ILE A 38 -6.82 -6.54 -4.24
CA ILE A 38 -7.71 -7.45 -3.51
C ILE A 38 -9.15 -7.12 -3.91
N PRO A 39 -9.97 -8.12 -4.24
CA PRO A 39 -11.36 -7.86 -4.59
C PRO A 39 -12.11 -7.14 -3.47
N GLU A 40 -12.97 -6.21 -3.85
CA GLU A 40 -13.88 -5.56 -2.91
C GLU A 40 -14.87 -6.57 -2.34
N LEU A 41 -15.24 -6.37 -1.07
CA LEU A 41 -16.27 -7.17 -0.43
C LEU A 41 -17.62 -6.91 -1.09
N ARG A 42 -18.40 -7.97 -1.24
CA ARG A 42 -19.78 -7.91 -1.75
C ARG A 42 -20.76 -8.06 -0.58
N ASN A 43 -21.98 -7.54 -0.75
CA ASN A 43 -23.07 -7.70 0.21
C ASN A 43 -22.72 -7.18 1.61
N THR A 44 -22.13 -5.98 1.66
CA THR A 44 -21.66 -5.39 2.91
C THR A 44 -22.74 -4.65 3.71
N LYS A 45 -23.95 -4.53 3.18
CA LYS A 45 -25.05 -3.76 3.81
C LYS A 45 -25.40 -4.24 5.21
N SER A 46 -25.31 -5.54 5.46
CA SER A 46 -25.63 -6.14 6.75
C SER A 46 -24.42 -6.25 7.69
N LEU A 47 -23.25 -5.81 7.24
CA LEU A 47 -22.02 -5.92 8.01
C LEU A 47 -21.71 -4.64 8.78
N SER A 48 -21.28 -4.79 10.02
CA SER A 48 -20.68 -3.67 10.76
C SER A 48 -19.33 -3.30 10.16
N THR A 49 -18.81 -2.12 10.53
CA THR A 49 -17.46 -1.70 10.14
C THR A 49 -16.41 -2.70 10.56
N ASP A 50 -16.53 -3.23 11.78
CA ASP A 50 -15.57 -4.22 12.30
C ASP A 50 -15.64 -5.54 11.52
N GLN A 51 -16.85 -5.99 11.16
CA GLN A 51 -17.00 -7.18 10.33
C GLN A 51 -16.40 -7.00 8.95
N GLN A 52 -16.56 -5.83 8.35
CA GLN A 52 -15.95 -5.51 7.06
C GLN A 52 -14.43 -5.53 7.16
N LYS A 53 -13.86 -4.91 8.18
CA LYS A 53 -12.40 -4.94 8.40
C LYS A 53 -11.88 -6.36 8.56
N GLU A 54 -12.58 -7.21 9.29
CA GLU A 54 -12.14 -8.60 9.52
C GLU A 54 -12.21 -9.44 8.25
N ARG A 55 -13.25 -9.29 7.44
CA ARG A 55 -13.35 -9.99 6.15
C ARG A 55 -12.29 -9.53 5.16
N GLU A 56 -12.06 -8.23 5.12
CA GLU A 56 -11.01 -7.64 4.31
C GLU A 56 -9.64 -8.16 4.73
N ALA A 57 -9.43 -8.28 6.04
CA ALA A 57 -8.19 -8.82 6.59
C ALA A 57 -7.92 -10.26 6.13
N ASP A 58 -8.94 -11.09 5.99
CA ASP A 58 -8.77 -12.45 5.49
C ASP A 58 -8.12 -12.45 4.10
N PHE A 59 -8.58 -11.58 3.20
CA PHE A 59 -8.02 -11.46 1.86
C PHE A 59 -6.62 -10.87 1.87
N ILE A 60 -6.39 -9.84 2.68
CA ILE A 60 -5.06 -9.22 2.80
C ILE A 60 -4.04 -10.23 3.29
N LEU A 61 -4.35 -10.97 4.35
CA LEU A 61 -3.45 -11.96 4.93
C LEU A 61 -3.11 -13.09 3.94
N LYS A 62 -4.08 -13.50 3.13
CA LYS A 62 -3.85 -14.52 2.10
C LYS A 62 -2.88 -14.06 1.01
N SER A 63 -2.73 -12.76 0.81
CA SER A 63 -1.84 -12.20 -0.20
C SER A 63 -0.39 -12.17 0.24
N PHE A 64 -0.11 -12.34 1.51
CA PHE A 64 1.25 -12.32 2.03
C PHE A 64 1.94 -13.66 1.83
N LEU A 65 3.21 -13.59 1.46
CA LEU A 65 4.07 -14.76 1.26
C LEU A 65 5.16 -14.81 2.34
N PRO A 66 5.71 -16.00 2.62
CA PRO A 66 6.84 -16.09 3.55
C PRO A 66 8.00 -15.22 3.10
N GLY A 67 8.55 -14.47 4.04
CA GLY A 67 9.67 -13.57 3.77
C GLY A 67 9.28 -12.17 3.30
N ASP A 68 8.00 -11.89 3.17
CA ASP A 68 7.53 -10.54 2.84
C ASP A 68 7.82 -9.57 3.99
N TYR A 69 8.27 -8.38 3.63
CA TYR A 69 8.37 -7.26 4.56
C TYR A 69 7.17 -6.35 4.35
N ILE A 70 6.33 -6.21 5.35
CA ILE A 70 5.01 -5.58 5.23
C ILE A 70 5.00 -4.25 5.94
N VAL A 71 4.64 -3.20 5.20
CA VAL A 71 4.53 -1.83 5.68
C VAL A 71 3.12 -1.33 5.40
N LEU A 72 2.42 -0.92 6.43
CA LEU A 72 1.08 -0.36 6.30
C LEU A 72 1.15 1.14 6.08
N LEU A 73 0.37 1.62 5.12
CA LEU A 73 0.14 3.06 4.95
C LEU A 73 -1.04 3.44 5.86
N ASP A 74 -0.73 4.09 6.96
CA ASP A 74 -1.68 4.38 8.04
C ASP A 74 -1.39 5.76 8.62
N GLU A 75 -2.43 6.55 8.86
CA GLU A 75 -2.29 7.91 9.41
C GLU A 75 -1.62 7.94 10.78
N HIS A 76 -1.64 6.83 11.51
CA HIS A 76 -0.99 6.70 12.83
C HIS A 76 0.47 6.21 12.72
N GLY A 77 0.97 6.05 11.51
CA GLY A 77 2.34 5.61 11.29
C GLY A 77 3.35 6.74 11.42
N LYS A 78 4.63 6.35 11.28
CA LYS A 78 5.74 7.31 11.28
C LYS A 78 5.69 8.19 10.04
N GLU A 79 5.85 9.49 10.23
CA GLU A 79 5.94 10.46 9.14
C GLU A 79 7.38 10.65 8.67
N PHE A 80 7.51 10.98 7.37
CA PHE A 80 8.80 11.24 6.74
C PHE A 80 8.72 12.51 5.88
N THR A 81 9.83 13.21 5.80
CA THR A 81 10.06 14.14 4.69
C THR A 81 10.36 13.32 3.43
N SER A 82 10.31 13.94 2.27
CA SER A 82 10.65 13.25 1.01
C SER A 82 12.07 12.69 1.04
N THR A 83 13.02 13.45 1.58
CA THR A 83 14.43 13.01 1.70
C THR A 83 14.56 11.83 2.66
N GLN A 84 13.86 11.88 3.79
CA GLN A 84 13.86 10.77 4.75
C GLN A 84 13.24 9.52 4.15
N PHE A 85 12.16 9.65 3.39
CA PHE A 85 11.54 8.51 2.74
C PHE A 85 12.45 7.88 1.70
N ALA A 86 13.16 8.69 0.93
CA ALA A 86 14.13 8.19 -0.04
C ALA A 86 15.22 7.35 0.64
N SER A 87 15.76 7.83 1.77
CA SER A 87 16.74 7.08 2.57
C SER A 87 16.15 5.80 3.15
N TYR A 88 14.92 5.87 3.63
CA TYR A 88 14.17 4.71 4.14
C TYR A 88 14.04 3.64 3.05
N LEU A 89 13.60 4.04 1.87
CA LEU A 89 13.40 3.14 0.74
C LEU A 89 14.71 2.48 0.31
N GLU A 90 15.79 3.25 0.23
CA GLU A 90 17.11 2.75 -0.12
C GLU A 90 17.57 1.67 0.85
N LYS A 91 17.40 1.89 2.15
CA LYS A 91 17.74 0.89 3.18
C LYS A 91 16.91 -0.38 3.04
N LYS A 92 15.60 -0.24 2.79
CA LYS A 92 14.73 -1.41 2.60
C LYS A 92 15.11 -2.19 1.35
N MET A 93 15.44 -1.51 0.27
CA MET A 93 15.88 -2.16 -0.97
C MET A 93 17.17 -2.97 -0.77
N SER A 94 18.05 -2.54 0.13
CA SER A 94 19.28 -3.26 0.46
C SER A 94 19.06 -4.43 1.43
N ASN A 95 18.05 -4.36 2.29
CA ASN A 95 17.85 -5.30 3.40
C ASN A 95 16.73 -6.31 3.17
N VAL A 96 15.73 -5.98 2.33
CA VAL A 96 14.61 -6.88 2.05
C VAL A 96 14.97 -7.81 0.91
N ALA A 97 14.97 -9.11 1.19
CA ALA A 97 15.45 -10.10 0.23
C ALA A 97 14.47 -10.38 -0.90
N LYS A 98 13.17 -10.42 -0.63
CA LYS A 98 12.14 -10.86 -1.59
C LYS A 98 11.18 -9.77 -1.98
N ARG A 99 10.15 -9.50 -1.17
CA ARG A 99 9.13 -8.51 -1.49
C ARG A 99 8.98 -7.49 -0.38
N LEU A 100 8.93 -6.23 -0.76
CA LEU A 100 8.56 -5.12 0.10
C LEU A 100 7.11 -4.75 -0.23
N ILE A 101 6.20 -5.00 0.69
CA ILE A 101 4.77 -4.83 0.48
C ILE A 101 4.30 -3.57 1.20
N PHE A 102 3.76 -2.62 0.46
CA PHE A 102 3.05 -1.47 1.02
C PHE A 102 1.55 -1.72 0.88
N VAL A 103 0.81 -1.59 1.97
CA VAL A 103 -0.63 -1.90 1.98
C VAL A 103 -1.44 -0.65 2.21
N ILE A 104 -2.38 -0.38 1.31
CA ILE A 104 -3.42 0.63 1.48
C ILE A 104 -4.70 -0.09 1.84
N GLY A 105 -5.24 0.16 3.02
CA GLY A 105 -6.48 -0.45 3.48
C GLY A 105 -7.71 0.16 2.84
N GLY A 106 -8.86 -0.44 3.13
CA GLY A 106 -10.16 0.08 2.73
C GLY A 106 -10.57 1.28 3.58
N PRO A 107 -11.80 1.79 3.38
CA PRO A 107 -12.25 3.04 4.00
C PRO A 107 -12.31 3.02 5.53
N TYR A 108 -12.33 1.86 6.15
CA TYR A 108 -12.44 1.73 7.61
C TYR A 108 -11.12 1.40 8.31
N GLY A 109 -10.00 1.41 7.56
CA GLY A 109 -8.69 1.10 8.10
C GLY A 109 -8.42 -0.40 8.22
N PHE A 110 -7.47 -0.75 9.09
CA PHE A 110 -7.01 -2.13 9.25
C PHE A 110 -7.55 -2.79 10.51
N SER A 111 -7.80 -4.09 10.46
CA SER A 111 -8.06 -4.88 11.65
C SER A 111 -6.77 -5.06 12.46
N GLN A 112 -6.90 -5.41 13.74
CA GLN A 112 -5.74 -5.67 14.59
C GLN A 112 -4.85 -6.80 14.04
N ARG A 113 -5.44 -7.78 13.37
CA ARG A 113 -4.69 -8.89 12.76
C ARG A 113 -3.69 -8.40 11.71
N ILE A 114 -4.06 -7.38 10.96
CA ILE A 114 -3.17 -6.77 9.95
C ILE A 114 -2.04 -6.02 10.64
N TYR A 115 -2.34 -5.23 11.68
CA TYR A 115 -1.30 -4.56 12.47
C TYR A 115 -0.31 -5.56 13.05
N ASN A 116 -0.79 -6.71 13.52
CA ASN A 116 0.06 -7.74 14.09
C ASN A 116 0.95 -8.44 13.05
N ALA A 117 0.50 -8.51 11.81
CA ALA A 117 1.25 -9.15 10.72
C ALA A 117 2.30 -8.22 10.08
N ALA A 118 2.16 -6.91 10.24
CA ALA A 118 3.04 -5.94 9.62
C ALA A 118 4.29 -5.67 10.46
N GLN A 119 5.40 -5.38 9.79
CA GLN A 119 6.64 -4.98 10.44
C GLN A 119 6.62 -3.51 10.82
N GLU A 120 6.00 -2.67 9.99
CA GLU A 120 5.99 -1.23 10.20
C GLU A 120 4.67 -0.62 9.73
N LYS A 121 4.43 0.60 10.17
CA LYS A 121 3.40 1.47 9.59
C LYS A 121 4.00 2.85 9.37
N ILE A 122 3.70 3.45 8.22
CA ILE A 122 4.17 4.79 7.87
C ILE A 122 2.97 5.64 7.49
N SER A 123 3.08 6.94 7.75
CA SER A 123 2.06 7.92 7.37
C SER A 123 2.60 8.82 6.27
N LEU A 124 1.86 8.92 5.18
CA LEU A 124 2.21 9.84 4.10
C LEU A 124 1.85 11.28 4.44
N SER A 125 0.86 11.48 5.31
CA SER A 125 0.41 12.79 5.75
C SER A 125 -0.55 12.64 6.93
N LYS A 126 -0.63 13.66 7.77
CA LYS A 126 -1.68 13.76 8.77
C LYS A 126 -3.02 14.13 8.16
N MET A 127 -3.00 14.61 6.91
CA MET A 127 -4.21 14.91 6.14
C MET A 127 -4.79 13.64 5.57
N THR A 128 -6.11 13.58 5.47
CA THR A 128 -6.81 12.44 4.92
C THR A 128 -6.94 12.57 3.40
N PHE A 129 -6.52 11.55 2.69
CA PHE A 129 -6.75 11.43 1.26
C PHE A 129 -7.67 10.24 0.99
N SER A 130 -8.44 10.30 -0.11
CA SER A 130 -9.24 9.15 -0.49
C SER A 130 -8.31 7.95 -0.78
N HIS A 131 -8.80 6.74 -0.53
CA HIS A 131 -8.02 5.53 -0.79
C HIS A 131 -7.80 5.28 -2.30
N GLN A 132 -8.51 5.99 -3.16
CA GLN A 132 -8.26 6.00 -4.61
C GLN A 132 -7.11 6.94 -4.97
N MET A 133 -7.13 8.16 -4.45
CA MET A 133 -6.12 9.18 -4.72
C MET A 133 -4.76 8.81 -4.14
N ILE A 134 -4.72 8.20 -2.97
CA ILE A 134 -3.47 7.86 -2.31
C ILE A 134 -2.62 6.86 -3.11
N ARG A 135 -3.24 6.06 -3.94
CA ARG A 135 -2.55 5.12 -4.84
C ARG A 135 -1.66 5.84 -5.82
N LEU A 136 -2.18 6.91 -6.40
CA LEU A 136 -1.43 7.75 -7.33
C LEU A 136 -0.32 8.52 -6.61
N ILE A 137 -0.64 9.12 -5.47
CA ILE A 137 0.33 9.86 -4.66
C ILE A 137 1.50 8.96 -4.28
N PHE A 138 1.22 7.76 -3.80
CA PHE A 138 2.26 6.84 -3.34
C PHE A 138 3.11 6.32 -4.51
N THR A 139 2.50 5.96 -5.63
CA THR A 139 3.24 5.49 -6.81
C THR A 139 4.17 6.60 -7.34
N CYS A 140 3.67 7.83 -7.38
CA CYS A 140 4.47 9.00 -7.73
C CYS A 140 5.64 9.19 -6.76
N LEU A 141 5.39 9.06 -5.46
CA LEU A 141 6.41 9.20 -4.42
C LEU A 141 7.50 8.13 -4.55
N LEU A 142 7.14 6.89 -4.82
CA LEU A 142 8.10 5.82 -5.07
C LEU A 142 9.00 6.16 -6.25
N TYR A 143 8.42 6.63 -7.34
CA TYR A 143 9.19 7.01 -8.52
C TYR A 143 10.15 8.16 -8.22
N THR A 144 9.68 9.23 -7.58
CA THR A 144 10.52 10.39 -7.28
C THR A 144 11.63 10.07 -6.27
N SER A 145 11.38 9.11 -5.38
CA SER A 145 12.37 8.71 -4.36
C SER A 145 13.43 7.76 -4.91
N ASP A 146 13.08 6.93 -5.90
CA ASP A 146 13.97 5.92 -6.47
C ASP A 146 14.74 6.46 -7.69
N ALA A 147 14.19 7.44 -8.34
CA ALA A 147 14.88 8.13 -9.44
C ALA A 147 15.89 9.15 -8.92
#